data_9591ef26e9e6ec468ed2f2854bb15a21
#
_entry.id   9591ef26e9e6ec468ed2f2854bb15a21
#
_cell.length_a   1.000
_cell.length_b   1.000
_cell.length_c   1.000
_cell.angle_alpha   90.00
_cell.angle_beta   90.00
_cell.angle_gamma   90.00
#
_symmetry.space_group_name_H-M   'P 1'
#
loop_
_entity.id
_entity.type
_entity.pdbx_description
1 polymer ?
#
loop_
_entity_poly.entity_id
_entity_poly.type
_entity_poly.pdbx_seq_one_letter_code
_entity_poly.pdbx_strand_id
1 'polypeptide(L)'
;MKKLGLDASTTTVGYAFVDGKEVIDLGFIPIQKEKSIRDKVQLTMDTITELDPFDQIEQIYIEDSLSGFSRGRTSQQTIIKLAKFNAVLVYCLEFAYGEIVDGVNPMTARKNLFGKARKQGVTAKDFVKKEINCLYNLEEYVKLTKTGLWDKRNMDAYDALVCALYE
;
A
#
# COMPACT_ATOMS: atom_id res chain seq x y z
N MET A 1 7.93 1.39 -17.11
CA MET A 1 8.62 0.83 -15.92
C MET A 1 7.55 0.19 -15.05
N LYS A 2 7.65 -1.12 -14.86
CA LYS A 2 6.67 -1.94 -14.14
C LYS A 2 6.97 -1.92 -12.64
N LYS A 3 6.05 -1.38 -11.86
CA LYS A 3 6.25 -1.15 -10.42
C LYS A 3 5.12 -1.79 -9.60
N LEU A 4 5.48 -2.26 -8.41
CA LEU A 4 4.55 -2.66 -7.36
C LEU A 4 4.66 -1.69 -6.18
N GLY A 5 3.57 -1.09 -5.79
CA GLY A 5 3.45 -0.30 -4.56
C GLY A 5 2.65 -1.04 -3.50
N LEU A 6 3.06 -0.92 -2.26
CA LEU A 6 2.41 -1.57 -1.11
C LEU A 6 2.21 -0.58 0.05
N ASP A 7 1.03 -0.64 0.67
CA ASP A 7 0.77 -0.07 2.01
C ASP A 7 0.40 -1.20 2.96
N ALA A 8 1.34 -1.58 3.83
CA ALA A 8 1.23 -2.75 4.67
C ALA A 8 0.88 -2.40 6.13
N SER A 9 -0.28 -2.83 6.58
CA SER A 9 -0.71 -2.75 7.97
C SER A 9 -0.86 -4.16 8.60
N THR A 10 -1.17 -4.23 9.88
CA THR A 10 -1.39 -5.52 10.56
C THR A 10 -2.74 -6.16 10.24
N THR A 11 -3.62 -5.49 9.51
CA THR A 11 -4.98 -5.94 9.19
C THR A 11 -5.28 -6.00 7.70
N THR A 12 -4.59 -5.19 6.91
CA THR A 12 -4.83 -5.06 5.47
C THR A 12 -3.51 -4.73 4.79
N VAL A 13 -3.29 -5.23 3.59
CA VAL A 13 -2.23 -4.78 2.70
C VAL A 13 -2.89 -4.19 1.46
N GLY A 14 -2.67 -2.90 1.20
CA GLY A 14 -2.97 -2.27 -0.08
C GLY A 14 -1.90 -2.62 -1.10
N TYR A 15 -2.29 -2.80 -2.35
CA TYR A 15 -1.36 -3.03 -3.46
C TYR A 15 -1.76 -2.21 -4.68
N ALA A 16 -0.78 -1.86 -5.49
CA ALA A 16 -0.97 -1.24 -6.80
C ALA A 16 0.11 -1.70 -7.76
N PHE A 17 -0.30 -2.23 -8.91
CA PHE A 17 0.57 -2.50 -10.06
C PHE A 17 0.44 -1.36 -11.06
N VAL A 18 1.57 -0.77 -11.47
CA VAL A 18 1.59 0.31 -12.46
C VAL A 18 2.63 0.04 -13.54
N ASP A 19 2.35 0.46 -14.79
CA ASP A 19 3.35 0.58 -15.83
C ASP A 19 3.55 2.05 -16.18
N GLY A 20 4.70 2.60 -15.79
CA GLY A 20 4.94 4.03 -15.82
C GLY A 20 3.96 4.78 -14.91
N LYS A 21 2.97 5.46 -15.51
CA LYS A 21 1.88 6.15 -14.80
C LYS A 21 0.52 5.48 -14.99
N GLU A 22 0.44 4.41 -15.76
CA GLU A 22 -0.80 3.67 -16.00
C GLU A 22 -1.05 2.70 -14.84
N VAL A 23 -2.25 2.72 -14.28
CA VAL A 23 -2.70 1.76 -13.25
C VAL A 23 -3.15 0.50 -13.96
N ILE A 24 -2.49 -0.63 -13.68
CA ILE A 24 -2.80 -1.92 -14.29
C ILE A 24 -3.71 -2.75 -13.39
N ASP A 25 -3.44 -2.76 -12.08
CA ASP A 25 -4.32 -3.33 -11.06
C ASP A 25 -4.12 -2.63 -9.72
N LEU A 26 -5.19 -2.58 -8.94
CA LEU A 26 -5.24 -1.85 -7.68
C LEU A 26 -6.23 -2.54 -6.72
N GLY A 27 -5.82 -2.74 -5.49
CA GLY A 27 -6.73 -3.31 -4.52
C GLY A 27 -6.16 -3.46 -3.12
N PHE A 28 -6.83 -4.29 -2.32
CA PHE A 28 -6.38 -4.58 -0.96
C PHE A 28 -6.60 -6.05 -0.59
N ILE A 29 -5.73 -6.56 0.25
CA ILE A 29 -5.71 -7.92 0.79
C ILE A 29 -6.06 -7.85 2.27
N PRO A 30 -7.23 -8.35 2.70
CA PRO A 30 -7.61 -8.38 4.11
C PRO A 30 -6.91 -9.54 4.82
N ILE A 31 -5.98 -9.22 5.74
CA ILE A 31 -5.17 -10.19 6.48
C ILE A 31 -5.52 -10.27 7.98
N GLN A 32 -6.60 -9.60 8.41
CA GLN A 32 -6.97 -9.54 9.84
C GLN A 32 -7.39 -10.88 10.44
N LYS A 33 -7.82 -11.85 9.62
CA LYS A 33 -8.23 -13.18 10.07
C LYS A 33 -7.04 -14.08 10.38
N GLU A 34 -5.89 -13.78 9.79
CA GLU A 34 -4.67 -14.56 9.97
C GLU A 34 -4.07 -14.29 11.36
N LYS A 35 -3.78 -15.36 12.10
CA LYS A 35 -3.34 -15.26 13.50
C LYS A 35 -1.85 -15.02 13.62
N SER A 36 -1.03 -15.59 12.75
CA SER A 36 0.42 -15.46 12.78
C SER A 36 0.95 -14.49 11.73
N ILE A 37 2.13 -13.93 11.97
CA ILE A 37 2.84 -13.11 10.98
C ILE A 37 3.14 -13.95 9.72
N ARG A 38 3.53 -15.21 9.90
CA ARG A 38 3.81 -16.12 8.79
C ARG A 38 2.60 -16.27 7.87
N ASP A 39 1.42 -16.56 8.44
CA ASP A 39 0.21 -16.79 7.64
C ASP A 39 -0.22 -15.50 6.91
N LYS A 40 -0.03 -14.34 7.56
CA LYS A 40 -0.28 -13.02 6.93
C LYS A 40 0.64 -12.76 5.75
N VAL A 41 1.94 -13.01 5.91
CA VAL A 41 2.91 -12.86 4.82
C VAL A 41 2.61 -13.85 3.71
N GLN A 42 2.35 -15.13 4.04
CA GLN A 42 2.02 -16.15 3.05
C GLN A 42 0.80 -15.73 2.21
N LEU A 43 -0.31 -15.36 2.87
CA LEU A 43 -1.52 -14.90 2.17
C LEU A 43 -1.23 -13.69 1.28
N THR A 44 -0.42 -12.75 1.76
CA THR A 44 -0.03 -11.56 0.97
C THR A 44 0.78 -11.96 -0.25
N MET A 45 1.82 -12.79 -0.08
CA MET A 45 2.68 -13.23 -1.18
C MET A 45 1.90 -14.04 -2.22
N ASP A 46 1.08 -15.00 -1.78
CA ASP A 46 0.26 -15.83 -2.68
C ASP A 46 -0.67 -14.93 -3.52
N THR A 47 -1.34 -13.96 -2.88
CA THR A 47 -2.25 -13.04 -3.57
C THR A 47 -1.50 -12.13 -4.54
N ILE A 48 -0.37 -11.54 -4.14
CA ILE A 48 0.44 -10.67 -5.02
C ILE A 48 0.97 -11.45 -6.21
N THR A 49 1.47 -12.66 -6.00
CA THR A 49 1.98 -13.52 -7.09
C THR A 49 0.87 -13.95 -8.06
N GLU A 50 -0.34 -14.24 -7.54
CA GLU A 50 -1.49 -14.61 -8.37
C GLU A 50 -2.01 -13.43 -9.21
N LEU A 51 -1.96 -12.23 -8.64
CA LEU A 51 -2.45 -11.00 -9.27
C LEU A 51 -1.42 -10.32 -10.16
N ASP A 52 -0.15 -10.70 -10.06
CA ASP A 52 0.93 -10.04 -10.80
C ASP A 52 0.67 -10.08 -12.32
N PRO A 53 0.41 -8.91 -12.95
CA PRO A 53 0.11 -8.83 -14.37
C PRO A 53 1.38 -8.78 -15.24
N PHE A 54 2.56 -8.83 -14.62
CA PHE A 54 3.83 -8.61 -15.28
C PHE A 54 4.68 -9.88 -15.33
N ASP A 55 5.41 -10.06 -16.42
CA ASP A 55 6.46 -11.11 -16.49
C ASP A 55 7.63 -10.79 -15.56
N GLN A 56 7.87 -9.49 -15.30
CA GLN A 56 8.93 -8.99 -14.43
C GLN A 56 8.53 -7.64 -13.84
N ILE A 57 8.59 -7.51 -12.51
CA ILE A 57 8.53 -6.24 -11.79
C ILE A 57 9.93 -5.64 -11.80
N GLU A 58 10.05 -4.33 -12.08
CA GLU A 58 11.32 -3.62 -12.17
C GLU A 58 11.63 -2.82 -10.89
N GLN A 59 10.58 -2.49 -10.11
CA GLN A 59 10.72 -1.78 -8.82
C GLN A 59 9.58 -2.14 -7.87
N ILE A 60 9.92 -2.26 -6.58
CA ILE A 60 8.94 -2.50 -5.52
C ILE A 60 9.08 -1.41 -4.45
N TYR A 61 7.97 -0.76 -4.15
CA TYR A 61 7.90 0.27 -3.10
C TYR A 61 6.95 -0.16 -1.98
N ILE A 62 7.34 0.07 -0.73
CA ILE A 62 6.47 -0.14 0.44
C ILE A 62 6.39 1.14 1.26
N GLU A 63 5.17 1.49 1.73
CA GLU A 63 5.03 2.62 2.64
C GLU A 63 5.82 2.38 3.93
N ASP A 64 6.74 3.29 4.27
CA ASP A 64 7.43 3.29 5.56
C ASP A 64 6.49 3.78 6.65
N SER A 65 5.65 2.87 7.12
CA SER A 65 4.66 3.12 8.17
C SER A 65 5.27 3.44 9.52
N LEU A 66 6.56 3.14 9.76
CA LEU A 66 7.24 3.42 11.02
C LEU A 66 7.60 4.89 11.16
N SER A 67 7.82 5.61 10.07
CA SER A 67 8.15 7.04 10.07
C SER A 67 6.98 7.95 10.51
N GLY A 68 5.74 7.45 10.45
CA GLY A 68 4.50 8.19 10.71
C GLY A 68 3.91 8.05 12.12
N PHE A 69 4.51 7.26 13.00
CA PHE A 69 3.95 7.06 14.35
C PHE A 69 4.08 8.32 15.22
N SER A 70 2.98 9.02 15.40
CA SER A 70 2.87 10.07 16.41
C SER A 70 2.85 9.47 17.81
N ARG A 71 3.69 9.99 18.71
CA ARG A 71 3.77 9.57 20.11
C ARG A 71 2.38 9.52 20.75
N GLY A 72 2.02 8.36 21.34
CA GLY A 72 0.86 8.18 22.21
C GLY A 72 -0.44 7.68 21.55
N ARG A 73 -0.48 7.42 20.22
CA ARG A 73 -1.70 6.92 19.55
C ARG A 73 -1.69 5.42 19.25
N THR A 74 -0.52 4.81 19.19
CA THR A 74 -0.37 3.38 18.85
C THR A 74 0.42 2.68 19.94
N SER A 75 -0.02 1.49 20.37
CA SER A 75 0.70 0.73 21.37
C SER A 75 2.06 0.24 20.85
N GLN A 76 3.05 0.14 21.74
CA GLN A 76 4.36 -0.41 21.39
C GLN A 76 4.26 -1.82 20.80
N GLN A 77 3.34 -2.65 21.31
CA GLN A 77 3.10 -4.00 20.78
C GLN A 77 2.62 -3.97 19.32
N THR A 78 1.76 -3.02 18.96
CA THR A 78 1.30 -2.86 17.57
C THR A 78 2.45 -2.44 16.66
N ILE A 79 3.30 -1.52 17.12
CA ILE A 79 4.49 -1.08 16.37
C ILE A 79 5.44 -2.25 16.11
N ILE A 80 5.72 -3.05 17.17
CA ILE A 80 6.60 -4.22 17.04
C ILE A 80 6.01 -5.27 16.10
N LYS A 81 4.70 -5.53 16.18
CA LYS A 81 4.03 -6.46 15.25
C LYS A 81 4.11 -5.99 13.80
N LEU A 82 3.89 -4.70 13.57
CA LEU A 82 3.97 -4.12 12.24
C LEU A 82 5.40 -4.16 11.69
N ALA A 83 6.39 -3.79 12.49
CA ALA A 83 7.78 -3.85 12.10
C ALA A 83 8.22 -5.28 11.72
N LYS A 84 7.82 -6.28 12.53
CA LYS A 84 8.09 -7.69 12.24
C LYS A 84 7.40 -8.15 10.95
N PHE A 85 6.15 -7.77 10.76
CA PHE A 85 5.40 -8.13 9.56
C PHE A 85 6.06 -7.52 8.30
N ASN A 86 6.35 -6.22 8.33
CA ASN A 86 7.00 -5.53 7.20
C ASN A 86 8.39 -6.12 6.89
N ALA A 87 9.22 -6.39 7.90
CA ALA A 87 10.54 -6.96 7.68
C ALA A 87 10.48 -8.33 7.01
N VAL A 88 9.55 -9.21 7.42
CA VAL A 88 9.38 -10.53 6.79
C VAL A 88 8.79 -10.40 5.39
N LEU A 89 7.82 -9.51 5.19
CA LEU A 89 7.21 -9.27 3.88
C LEU A 89 8.24 -8.73 2.88
N VAL A 90 9.03 -7.73 3.27
CA VAL A 90 10.12 -7.19 2.45
C VAL A 90 11.09 -8.30 2.04
N TYR A 91 11.58 -9.08 2.99
CA TYR A 91 12.47 -10.21 2.69
C TYR A 91 11.86 -11.20 1.68
N CYS A 92 10.58 -11.55 1.84
CA CYS A 92 9.91 -12.47 0.93
C CYS A 92 9.73 -11.87 -0.47
N LEU A 93 9.43 -10.58 -0.58
CA LEU A 93 9.30 -9.87 -1.86
C LEU A 93 10.66 -9.81 -2.59
N GLU A 94 11.72 -9.40 -1.89
CA GLU A 94 13.08 -9.37 -2.46
C GLU A 94 13.54 -10.75 -2.94
N PHE A 95 13.24 -11.78 -2.15
CA PHE A 95 13.56 -13.15 -2.53
C PHE A 95 12.77 -13.64 -3.75
N ALA A 96 11.48 -13.31 -3.84
CA ALA A 96 10.60 -13.79 -4.91
C ALA A 96 10.85 -13.06 -6.23
N TYR A 97 11.11 -11.75 -6.18
CA TYR A 97 11.21 -10.90 -7.38
C TYR A 97 12.66 -10.60 -7.77
N GLY A 98 13.62 -10.79 -6.88
CA GLY A 98 15.04 -10.46 -7.13
C GLY A 98 15.35 -8.96 -7.14
N GLU A 99 14.36 -8.12 -6.77
CA GLU A 99 14.45 -6.66 -6.74
C GLU A 99 14.49 -6.16 -5.29
N ILE A 100 15.21 -5.06 -5.06
CA ILE A 100 15.24 -4.39 -3.74
C ILE A 100 13.88 -3.73 -3.48
N VAL A 101 13.36 -3.88 -2.27
CA VAL A 101 12.15 -3.21 -1.83
C VAL A 101 12.50 -1.88 -1.16
N ASP A 102 12.14 -0.78 -1.79
CA ASP A 102 12.38 0.57 -1.28
C ASP A 102 11.29 1.04 -0.33
N GLY A 103 11.70 1.47 0.89
CA GLY A 103 10.80 2.11 1.84
C GLY A 103 10.49 3.55 1.45
N VAL A 104 9.21 3.89 1.32
CA VAL A 104 8.77 5.23 0.90
C VAL A 104 8.09 5.97 2.04
N ASN A 105 8.60 7.15 2.40
CA ASN A 105 7.92 8.01 3.36
C ASN A 105 6.65 8.61 2.73
N PRO A 106 5.46 8.39 3.34
CA PRO A 106 4.19 8.81 2.74
C PRO A 106 4.07 10.33 2.53
N MET A 107 4.69 11.14 3.39
CA MET A 107 4.68 12.59 3.23
C MET A 107 5.50 13.03 2.02
N THR A 108 6.64 12.36 1.79
CA THR A 108 7.53 12.62 0.65
C THR A 108 6.84 12.18 -0.65
N ALA A 109 6.26 10.97 -0.67
CA ALA A 109 5.54 10.45 -1.83
C ALA A 109 4.37 11.38 -2.24
N ARG A 110 3.55 11.80 -1.27
CA ARG A 110 2.46 12.75 -1.53
C ARG A 110 2.95 14.10 -2.04
N LYS A 111 4.03 14.62 -1.48
CA LYS A 111 4.62 15.89 -1.94
C LYS A 111 5.15 15.77 -3.37
N ASN A 112 5.78 14.64 -3.70
CA ASN A 112 6.29 14.36 -5.03
C ASN A 112 5.13 14.30 -6.05
N LEU A 113 4.12 13.47 -5.78
CA LEU A 113 3.02 13.24 -6.69
C LEU A 113 2.05 14.43 -6.82
N PHE A 114 1.72 15.11 -5.71
CA PHE A 114 0.68 16.15 -5.65
C PHE A 114 1.22 17.58 -5.47
N GLY A 115 2.55 17.75 -5.40
CA GLY A 115 3.19 19.05 -5.07
C GLY A 115 3.05 19.45 -3.60
N LYS A 116 2.26 18.73 -2.80
CA LYS A 116 2.02 18.98 -1.36
C LYS A 116 1.69 17.67 -0.64
N ALA A 117 2.11 17.56 0.62
CA ALA A 117 1.90 16.35 1.42
C ALA A 117 0.54 16.30 2.12
N ARG A 118 -0.10 17.45 2.33
CA ARG A 118 -1.38 17.62 3.04
C ARG A 118 -2.03 18.95 2.73
N LYS A 119 -3.33 19.05 3.02
CA LYS A 119 -4.10 20.29 2.95
C LYS A 119 -4.63 20.63 4.34
N GLN A 120 -4.57 21.90 4.73
CA GLN A 120 -5.08 22.36 6.02
C GLN A 120 -6.60 22.10 6.12
N GLY A 121 -7.06 21.60 7.27
CA GLY A 121 -8.47 21.30 7.53
C GLY A 121 -9.00 20.03 6.86
N VAL A 122 -8.14 19.26 6.19
CA VAL A 122 -8.51 17.98 5.52
C VAL A 122 -7.68 16.86 6.12
N THR A 123 -8.29 15.70 6.36
CA THR A 123 -7.53 14.52 6.82
C THR A 123 -6.58 14.05 5.71
N ALA A 124 -5.49 13.36 6.09
CA ALA A 124 -4.56 12.82 5.11
C ALA A 124 -5.25 11.87 4.12
N LYS A 125 -6.19 11.04 4.61
CA LYS A 125 -6.96 10.08 3.80
C LYS A 125 -7.89 10.79 2.81
N ASP A 126 -8.65 11.79 3.25
CA ASP A 126 -9.52 12.55 2.36
C ASP A 126 -8.73 13.35 1.31
N PHE A 127 -7.56 13.84 1.71
CA PHE A 127 -6.65 14.52 0.80
C PHE A 127 -6.17 13.56 -0.30
N VAL A 128 -5.60 12.40 0.05
CA VAL A 128 -5.12 11.40 -0.92
C VAL A 128 -6.27 10.94 -1.83
N LYS A 129 -7.42 10.58 -1.25
CA LYS A 129 -8.59 10.15 -2.02
C LYS A 129 -8.99 11.19 -3.07
N LYS A 130 -9.03 12.47 -2.68
CA LYS A 130 -9.40 13.55 -3.59
C LYS A 130 -8.38 13.71 -4.71
N GLU A 131 -7.09 13.83 -4.37
CA GLU A 131 -6.04 14.10 -5.36
C GLU A 131 -5.87 12.92 -6.33
N ILE A 132 -5.93 11.67 -5.85
CA ILE A 132 -5.88 10.46 -6.69
C ILE A 132 -7.08 10.43 -7.66
N ASN A 133 -8.30 10.68 -7.19
CA ASN A 133 -9.49 10.68 -8.05
C ASN A 133 -9.51 11.86 -9.06
N CYS A 134 -8.69 12.90 -8.84
CA CYS A 134 -8.48 13.94 -9.84
C CYS A 134 -7.51 13.51 -10.96
N LEU A 135 -6.60 12.57 -10.67
CA LEU A 135 -5.59 12.10 -11.61
C LEU A 135 -6.03 10.85 -12.38
N TYR A 136 -6.82 9.98 -11.73
CA TYR A 136 -7.18 8.65 -12.23
C TYR A 136 -8.67 8.38 -12.07
N ASN A 137 -9.27 7.72 -13.06
CA ASN A 137 -10.58 7.09 -12.89
C ASN A 137 -10.35 5.67 -12.36
N LEU A 138 -10.66 5.46 -11.07
CA LEU A 138 -10.43 4.18 -10.37
C LEU A 138 -11.74 3.48 -10.01
N GLU A 139 -12.86 3.83 -10.63
CA GLU A 139 -14.18 3.27 -10.28
C GLU A 139 -14.22 1.73 -10.41
N GLU A 140 -13.53 1.17 -11.39
CA GLU A 140 -13.47 -0.27 -11.63
C GLU A 140 -12.70 -1.05 -10.55
N TYR A 141 -11.77 -0.40 -9.83
CA TYR A 141 -10.96 -1.01 -8.77
C TYR A 141 -11.58 -0.84 -7.39
N VAL A 142 -12.56 0.06 -7.25
CA VAL A 142 -13.16 0.36 -5.94
C VAL A 142 -14.06 -0.78 -5.49
N LYS A 143 -13.74 -1.36 -4.33
CA LYS A 143 -14.57 -2.38 -3.68
C LYS A 143 -15.63 -1.73 -2.80
N LEU A 144 -16.85 -2.24 -2.90
CA LEU A 144 -17.97 -1.84 -2.04
C LEU A 144 -18.17 -2.87 -0.92
N THR A 145 -18.70 -2.41 0.20
CA THR A 145 -19.16 -3.28 1.28
C THR A 145 -20.39 -4.07 0.85
N LYS A 146 -20.79 -5.07 1.64
CA LYS A 146 -22.05 -5.84 1.41
C LYS A 146 -23.31 -4.96 1.34
N THR A 147 -23.25 -3.76 1.92
CA THR A 147 -24.36 -2.79 1.93
C THR A 147 -24.23 -1.74 0.81
N GLY A 148 -23.32 -1.92 -0.15
CA GLY A 148 -23.10 -1.01 -1.26
C GLY A 148 -22.35 0.28 -0.93
N LEU A 149 -21.83 0.42 0.29
CA LEU A 149 -21.03 1.56 0.69
C LEU A 149 -19.55 1.38 0.28
N TRP A 150 -18.85 2.47 0.09
CA TRP A 150 -17.41 2.47 -0.17
C TRP A 150 -16.63 1.79 0.96
N ASP A 151 -15.82 0.78 0.62
CA ASP A 151 -15.02 0.06 1.62
C ASP A 151 -13.82 0.91 2.04
N LYS A 152 -13.68 1.14 3.34
CA LYS A 152 -12.58 1.97 3.88
C LYS A 152 -11.19 1.44 3.56
N ARG A 153 -11.06 0.14 3.29
CA ARG A 153 -9.79 -0.51 2.91
C ARG A 153 -9.28 -0.12 1.52
N ASN A 154 -10.15 0.46 0.67
CA ASN A 154 -9.68 1.08 -0.57
C ASN A 154 -8.67 2.21 -0.32
N MET A 155 -8.63 2.79 0.89
CA MET A 155 -7.61 3.79 1.22
C MET A 155 -6.20 3.20 1.27
N ASP A 156 -6.05 1.97 1.74
CA ASP A 156 -4.76 1.30 1.78
C ASP A 156 -4.28 1.03 0.33
N ALA A 157 -5.21 0.72 -0.59
CA ALA A 157 -4.91 0.62 -2.02
C ALA A 157 -4.49 1.98 -2.64
N TYR A 158 -5.13 3.08 -2.24
CA TYR A 158 -4.77 4.42 -2.73
C TYR A 158 -3.40 4.87 -2.19
N ASP A 159 -3.10 4.59 -0.92
CA ASP A 159 -1.78 4.85 -0.35
C ASP A 159 -0.70 3.97 -1.04
N ALA A 160 -1.00 2.70 -1.37
CA ALA A 160 -0.15 1.84 -2.19
C ALA A 160 0.10 2.41 -3.61
N LEU A 161 -0.93 2.97 -4.25
CA LEU A 161 -0.77 3.63 -5.54
C LEU A 161 0.14 4.87 -5.46
N VAL A 162 0.03 5.65 -4.38
CA VAL A 162 0.95 6.78 -4.13
C VAL A 162 2.39 6.30 -4.02
N CYS A 163 2.63 5.14 -3.40
CA CYS A 163 3.97 4.53 -3.33
C CYS A 163 4.45 4.05 -4.70
N ALA A 164 3.61 3.37 -5.49
CA ALA A 164 3.96 2.89 -6.83
C ALA A 164 4.31 4.03 -7.80
N LEU A 165 3.68 5.19 -7.64
CA LEU A 165 3.89 6.39 -8.46
C LEU A 165 5.03 7.28 -7.94
N TYR A 166 5.72 6.87 -6.88
CA TYR A 166 6.89 7.57 -6.37
C TYR A 166 8.05 7.52 -7.38
N GLU A 167 8.68 8.70 -7.60
CA GLU A 167 9.83 8.90 -8.50
C GLU A 167 11.00 9.55 -7.76
#